data_6f9f22556169d7c9feb7886b28cf2132
#
_entry.id   6f9f22556169d7c9feb7886b28cf2132
#
_cell.length_a   1.000
_cell.length_b   1.000
_cell.length_c   1.000
_cell.angle_alpha   90.00
_cell.angle_beta   90.00
_cell.angle_gamma   90.00
#
_symmetry.space_group_name_H-M   'P 1'
#
loop_
_entity.id
_entity.type
_entity.pdbx_description
1 polymer ?
#
loop_
_entity_poly.entity_id
_entity_poly.type
_entity_poly.pdbx_seq_one_letter_code
_entity_poly.pdbx_strand_id
1 'polypeptide(L)'
;FASLAWALGLFTRVSGLLLILAYAQLAQILPLGDRGIDLMMRNVMFILLFSRCGDALSLDARRRTGSFFGDGALVSAWPRHLILLQIVVMYWMAGVQKTALTWTPLGGYHALYIILQDPHIARHSFEWLASVWPLTSLATATTHIWENTAPLMLVLMHFRMTDGQPGRLRAWAKRL
;
A
#
# COMPACT_ATOMS: atom_id res chain seq x y z
N PHE A 1 -23.20 -6.40 -3.94
CA PHE A 1 -23.40 -6.25 -5.38
C PHE A 1 -22.40 -5.26 -6.01
N ALA A 2 -22.19 -4.04 -5.44
CA ALA A 2 -21.27 -3.05 -6.02
C ALA A 2 -19.82 -3.56 -6.13
N SER A 3 -19.33 -4.28 -5.13
CA SER A 3 -17.99 -4.88 -5.14
C SER A 3 -17.80 -5.91 -6.26
N LEU A 4 -18.78 -6.78 -6.45
CA LEU A 4 -18.75 -7.78 -7.52
C LEU A 4 -18.84 -7.11 -8.89
N ALA A 5 -19.74 -6.13 -9.06
CA ALA A 5 -19.85 -5.37 -10.29
C ALA A 5 -18.56 -4.65 -10.65
N TRP A 6 -17.91 -4.04 -9.65
CA TRP A 6 -16.64 -3.36 -9.84
C TRP A 6 -15.49 -4.32 -10.15
N ALA A 7 -15.44 -5.47 -9.47
CA ALA A 7 -14.44 -6.52 -9.75
C ALA A 7 -14.57 -7.09 -11.16
N LEU A 8 -15.78 -7.22 -11.68
CA LEU A 8 -16.03 -7.65 -13.06
C LEU A 8 -15.88 -6.52 -14.09
N GLY A 9 -15.67 -5.29 -13.64
CA GLY A 9 -15.58 -4.12 -14.50
C GLY A 9 -16.91 -3.80 -15.21
N LEU A 10 -18.02 -3.93 -14.49
CA LEU A 10 -19.36 -3.61 -14.99
C LEU A 10 -19.78 -2.24 -14.48
N PHE A 11 -20.07 -1.30 -15.39
CA PHE A 11 -20.33 0.11 -15.07
C PHE A 11 -19.27 0.65 -14.10
N THR A 12 -18.00 0.47 -14.43
CA THR A 12 -16.84 0.59 -13.55
C THR A 12 -16.84 1.88 -12.70
N ARG A 13 -17.23 3.02 -13.28
CA ARG A 13 -17.29 4.30 -12.55
C ARG A 13 -18.42 4.35 -11.53
N VAL A 14 -19.60 3.86 -11.89
CA VAL A 14 -20.77 3.90 -11.00
C VAL A 14 -20.62 2.88 -9.89
N SER A 15 -20.25 1.64 -10.23
CA SER A 15 -20.01 0.58 -9.24
C SER A 15 -18.88 0.93 -8.29
N GLY A 16 -17.79 1.56 -8.78
CA GLY A 16 -16.69 2.06 -7.97
C GLY A 16 -17.13 3.17 -7.00
N LEU A 17 -17.93 4.14 -7.46
CA LEU A 17 -18.46 5.19 -6.58
C LEU A 17 -19.37 4.61 -5.49
N LEU A 18 -20.29 3.71 -5.85
CA LEU A 18 -21.17 3.05 -4.89
C LEU A 18 -20.37 2.22 -3.87
N LEU A 19 -19.31 1.55 -4.32
CA LEU A 19 -18.44 0.79 -3.44
C LEU A 19 -17.68 1.68 -2.44
N ILE A 20 -17.13 2.82 -2.89
CA ILE A 20 -16.43 3.77 -2.02
C ILE A 20 -17.39 4.33 -0.97
N LEU A 21 -18.60 4.74 -1.37
CA LEU A 21 -19.62 5.24 -0.46
C LEU A 21 -20.05 4.19 0.56
N ALA A 22 -20.30 2.96 0.13
CA ALA A 22 -20.64 1.84 1.02
C ALA A 22 -19.49 1.55 2.01
N TYR A 23 -18.24 1.56 1.54
CA TYR A 23 -17.08 1.31 2.39
C TYR A 23 -16.85 2.44 3.39
N ALA A 24 -17.07 3.70 3.00
CA ALA A 24 -17.03 4.84 3.91
C ALA A 24 -18.11 4.75 4.99
N GLN A 25 -19.32 4.29 4.64
CA GLN A 25 -20.39 4.06 5.62
C GLN A 25 -20.04 2.95 6.62
N LEU A 26 -19.43 1.86 6.16
CA LEU A 26 -18.97 0.78 7.06
C LEU A 26 -17.96 1.28 8.09
N ALA A 27 -17.05 2.17 7.69
CA ALA A 27 -16.08 2.78 8.61
C ALA A 27 -16.76 3.64 9.70
N GLN A 28 -17.90 4.28 9.38
CA GLN A 28 -18.68 5.03 10.39
C GLN A 28 -19.43 4.12 11.35
N ILE A 29 -19.93 2.98 10.87
CA ILE A 29 -20.67 2.03 11.68
C ILE A 29 -19.73 1.26 12.63
N LEU A 30 -18.52 0.95 12.18
CA LEU A 30 -17.55 0.15 12.93
C LEU A 30 -16.18 0.85 13.05
N PRO A 31 -16.09 1.99 13.76
CA PRO A 31 -14.84 2.79 13.81
C PRO A 31 -13.64 2.02 14.34
N LEU A 32 -13.85 1.10 15.30
CA LEU A 32 -12.77 0.25 15.85
C LEU A 32 -12.24 -0.79 14.85
N GLY A 33 -13.01 -1.10 13.82
CA GLY A 33 -12.60 -1.99 12.73
C GLY A 33 -11.85 -1.27 11.60
N ASP A 34 -11.91 0.07 11.56
CA ASP A 34 -11.28 0.87 10.50
C ASP A 34 -9.78 1.03 10.77
N ARG A 35 -8.96 0.33 10.00
CA ARG A 35 -7.50 0.29 10.15
C ARG A 35 -6.84 1.15 9.07
N GLY A 36 -5.53 1.41 9.24
CA GLY A 36 -4.74 2.13 8.23
C GLY A 36 -4.81 1.50 6.84
N ILE A 37 -4.94 0.18 6.74
CA ILE A 37 -5.11 -0.53 5.47
C ILE A 37 -6.46 -0.19 4.81
N ASP A 38 -7.52 -0.01 5.59
CA ASP A 38 -8.85 0.33 5.09
C ASP A 38 -8.87 1.74 4.51
N LEU A 39 -8.21 2.68 5.19
CA LEU A 39 -8.01 4.04 4.67
C LEU A 39 -7.21 4.02 3.35
N MET A 40 -6.13 3.23 3.29
CA MET A 40 -5.35 3.07 2.08
C MET A 40 -6.20 2.51 0.93
N MET A 41 -7.00 1.48 1.19
CA MET A 41 -7.87 0.87 0.18
C MET A 41 -8.92 1.87 -0.35
N ARG A 42 -9.53 2.69 0.52
CA ARG A 42 -10.46 3.75 0.09
C ARG A 42 -9.77 4.76 -0.82
N ASN A 43 -8.56 5.18 -0.48
CA ASN A 43 -7.79 6.10 -1.31
C ASN A 43 -7.41 5.48 -2.67
N VAL A 44 -7.01 4.19 -2.69
CA VAL A 44 -6.72 3.47 -3.94
C VAL A 44 -7.96 3.39 -4.80
N MET A 45 -9.11 3.02 -4.23
CA MET A 45 -10.38 2.98 -4.96
C MET A 45 -10.75 4.37 -5.51
N PHE A 46 -10.52 5.43 -4.74
CA PHE A 46 -10.75 6.81 -5.17
C PHE A 46 -9.86 7.19 -6.36
N ILE A 47 -8.56 6.88 -6.30
CA ILE A 47 -7.63 7.10 -7.42
C ILE A 47 -8.10 6.33 -8.66
N LEU A 48 -8.49 5.06 -8.49
CA LEU A 48 -8.94 4.21 -9.58
C LEU A 48 -10.27 4.69 -10.20
N LEU A 49 -11.15 5.31 -9.42
CA LEU A 49 -12.40 5.89 -9.91
C LEU A 49 -12.16 6.95 -11.01
N PHE A 50 -11.11 7.76 -10.86
CA PHE A 50 -10.73 8.79 -11.83
C PHE A 50 -9.77 8.28 -12.91
N SER A 51 -9.32 7.05 -12.79
CA SER A 51 -8.47 6.40 -13.78
C SER A 51 -9.31 5.73 -14.88
N ARG A 52 -8.61 5.20 -15.87
CA ARG A 52 -9.21 4.36 -16.92
C ARG A 52 -9.15 2.87 -16.54
N CYS A 53 -9.46 2.52 -15.29
CA CYS A 53 -9.34 1.15 -14.79
C CYS A 53 -10.27 0.13 -15.46
N GLY A 54 -11.35 0.58 -16.12
CA GLY A 54 -12.27 -0.26 -16.88
C GLY A 54 -11.92 -0.43 -18.37
N ASP A 55 -10.73 0.01 -18.81
CA ASP A 55 -10.37 -0.06 -20.24
C ASP A 55 -9.87 -1.43 -20.69
N ALA A 56 -9.41 -2.27 -19.78
CA ALA A 56 -8.99 -3.64 -20.05
C ALA A 56 -9.44 -4.59 -18.93
N LEU A 57 -9.52 -5.88 -19.25
CA LEU A 57 -9.93 -6.95 -18.32
C LEU A 57 -11.28 -6.68 -17.65
N SER A 58 -12.22 -6.10 -18.38
CA SER A 58 -13.52 -5.68 -17.86
C SER A 58 -14.65 -5.98 -18.82
N LEU A 59 -15.88 -6.08 -18.28
CA LEU A 59 -17.09 -6.18 -19.08
C LEU A 59 -17.36 -4.88 -19.86
N ASP A 60 -16.97 -3.74 -19.33
CA ASP A 60 -17.10 -2.46 -20.02
C ASP A 60 -16.15 -2.39 -21.24
N ALA A 61 -14.92 -2.91 -21.12
CA ALA A 61 -14.01 -3.04 -22.27
C ALA A 61 -14.62 -3.94 -23.35
N ARG A 62 -15.13 -5.11 -22.96
CA ARG A 62 -15.76 -6.04 -23.89
C ARG A 62 -16.97 -5.43 -24.62
N ARG A 63 -17.81 -4.67 -23.90
CA ARG A 63 -18.97 -3.97 -24.51
C ARG A 63 -18.54 -2.90 -25.50
N ARG A 64 -17.43 -2.19 -25.21
CA ARG A 64 -16.96 -1.08 -26.04
C ARG A 64 -16.17 -1.55 -27.25
N THR A 65 -15.32 -2.58 -27.09
CA THR A 65 -14.32 -2.98 -28.11
C THR A 65 -14.56 -4.39 -28.68
N GLY A 66 -15.49 -5.16 -28.13
CA GLY A 66 -15.69 -6.57 -28.44
C GLY A 66 -14.65 -7.52 -27.80
N SER A 67 -13.60 -6.97 -27.17
CA SER A 67 -12.52 -7.73 -26.50
C SER A 67 -12.44 -7.41 -25.02
N PHE A 68 -12.17 -8.40 -24.19
CA PHE A 68 -11.87 -8.17 -22.77
C PHE A 68 -10.57 -7.40 -22.55
N PHE A 69 -9.64 -7.47 -23.49
CA PHE A 69 -8.33 -6.80 -23.39
C PHE A 69 -8.39 -5.33 -23.84
N GLY A 70 -9.57 -4.85 -24.26
CA GLY A 70 -9.71 -3.50 -24.76
C GLY A 70 -9.13 -3.34 -26.18
N ASP A 71 -8.79 -2.10 -26.51
CA ASP A 71 -8.23 -1.70 -27.83
C ASP A 71 -6.71 -1.54 -27.83
N GLY A 72 -6.04 -1.86 -26.71
CA GLY A 72 -4.59 -1.66 -26.55
C GLY A 72 -4.16 -0.21 -26.45
N ALA A 73 -5.07 0.75 -26.30
CA ALA A 73 -4.75 2.16 -26.17
C ALA A 73 -3.87 2.43 -24.94
N LEU A 74 -2.88 3.31 -25.12
CA LEU A 74 -2.02 3.75 -24.03
C LEU A 74 -2.83 4.53 -22.99
N VAL A 75 -2.70 4.14 -21.74
CA VAL A 75 -3.31 4.82 -20.61
C VAL A 75 -2.27 5.57 -19.80
N SER A 76 -2.66 6.70 -19.21
CA SER A 76 -1.76 7.49 -18.37
C SER A 76 -1.33 6.71 -17.12
N ALA A 77 -0.07 6.81 -16.77
CA ALA A 77 0.53 6.09 -15.63
C ALA A 77 0.32 6.81 -14.26
N TRP A 78 -0.31 7.98 -14.22
CA TRP A 78 -0.47 8.76 -13.00
C TRP A 78 -1.15 7.97 -11.83
N PRO A 79 -2.17 7.12 -12.06
CA PRO A 79 -2.79 6.39 -10.95
C PRO A 79 -1.80 5.45 -10.27
N ARG A 80 -1.00 4.75 -11.07
CA ARG A 80 0.08 3.88 -10.58
C ARG A 80 1.09 4.65 -9.73
N HIS A 81 1.49 5.84 -10.18
CA HIS A 81 2.45 6.66 -9.44
C HIS A 81 1.86 7.18 -8.12
N LEU A 82 0.59 7.60 -8.11
CA LEU A 82 -0.06 8.04 -6.87
C LEU A 82 -0.25 6.89 -5.88
N ILE A 83 -0.62 5.69 -6.34
CA ILE A 83 -0.74 4.51 -5.47
C ILE A 83 0.63 4.16 -4.87
N LEU A 84 1.70 4.15 -5.68
CA LEU A 84 3.05 3.89 -5.19
C LEU A 84 3.51 4.96 -4.18
N LEU A 85 3.25 6.23 -4.47
CA LEU A 85 3.54 7.33 -3.54
C LEU A 85 2.81 7.12 -2.21
N GLN A 86 1.52 6.79 -2.25
CA GLN A 86 0.71 6.53 -1.06
C GLN A 86 1.28 5.37 -0.23
N ILE A 87 1.67 4.26 -0.88
CA ILE A 87 2.28 3.11 -0.21
C ILE A 87 3.58 3.53 0.49
N VAL A 88 4.46 4.26 -0.20
CA VAL A 88 5.73 4.72 0.37
C VAL A 88 5.50 5.65 1.56
N VAL A 89 4.59 6.61 1.45
CA VAL A 89 4.26 7.54 2.55
C VAL A 89 3.68 6.78 3.73
N MET A 90 2.81 5.80 3.50
CA MET A 90 2.21 4.98 4.56
C MET A 90 3.29 4.20 5.34
N TYR A 91 4.20 3.52 4.64
CA TYR A 91 5.28 2.78 5.29
C TYR A 91 6.23 3.71 6.04
N TRP A 92 6.60 4.83 5.43
CA TRP A 92 7.46 5.81 6.08
C TRP A 92 6.84 6.36 7.35
N MET A 93 5.58 6.78 7.30
CA MET A 93 4.87 7.28 8.48
C MET A 93 4.72 6.20 9.55
N ALA A 94 4.49 4.95 9.18
CA ALA A 94 4.47 3.83 10.12
C ALA A 94 5.84 3.65 10.81
N GLY A 95 6.94 3.78 10.08
CA GLY A 95 8.30 3.71 10.64
C GLY A 95 8.61 4.87 11.59
N VAL A 96 8.33 6.11 11.17
CA VAL A 96 8.59 7.33 11.96
C VAL A 96 7.79 7.36 13.26
N GLN A 97 6.57 6.82 13.28
CA GLN A 97 5.73 6.76 14.47
C GLN A 97 6.19 5.70 15.49
N LYS A 98 7.06 4.79 15.12
CA LYS A 98 7.63 3.75 16.01
C LYS A 98 8.77 4.31 16.86
N THR A 99 8.43 5.20 17.78
CA THR A 99 9.39 5.93 18.62
C THR A 99 9.77 5.21 19.92
N ALA A 100 9.07 4.13 20.30
CA ALA A 100 9.38 3.37 21.50
C ALA A 100 10.76 2.68 21.39
N LEU A 101 11.50 2.64 22.49
CA LEU A 101 12.82 2.01 22.55
C LEU A 101 12.84 0.57 22.05
N THR A 102 11.75 -0.17 22.24
CA THR A 102 11.59 -1.55 21.80
C THR A 102 11.72 -1.75 20.29
N TRP A 103 11.59 -0.68 19.49
CA TRP A 103 11.83 -0.67 18.05
C TRP A 103 13.25 -0.34 17.66
N THR A 104 14.10 0.00 18.61
CA THR A 104 15.48 0.48 18.38
C THR A 104 16.53 -0.52 18.84
N PRO A 105 17.80 -0.38 18.39
CA PRO A 105 18.91 -1.20 18.88
C PRO A 105 19.07 -1.11 20.41
N LEU A 106 18.85 0.07 21.00
CA LEU A 106 18.98 0.30 22.44
C LEU A 106 17.96 -0.52 23.24
N GLY A 107 16.79 -0.75 22.70
CA GLY A 107 15.78 -1.62 23.30
C GLY A 107 15.79 -3.05 22.75
N GLY A 108 16.86 -3.46 22.04
CA GLY A 108 17.04 -4.84 21.55
C GLY A 108 16.05 -5.33 20.53
N TYR A 109 15.28 -4.44 19.89
CA TYR A 109 14.27 -4.77 18.89
C TYR A 109 13.20 -5.76 19.39
N HIS A 110 12.73 -5.60 20.62
CA HIS A 110 11.75 -6.49 21.26
C HIS A 110 10.28 -6.24 20.88
N ALA A 111 9.98 -5.24 20.06
CA ALA A 111 8.60 -4.80 19.84
C ALA A 111 7.70 -5.93 19.33
N LEU A 112 8.11 -6.69 18.33
CA LEU A 112 7.30 -7.80 17.80
C LEU A 112 7.06 -8.88 18.85
N TYR A 113 8.08 -9.20 19.65
CA TYR A 113 7.98 -10.16 20.75
C TYR A 113 6.91 -9.75 21.75
N ILE A 114 6.89 -8.46 22.15
CA ILE A 114 5.90 -7.91 23.08
C ILE A 114 4.50 -7.91 22.46
N ILE A 115 4.36 -7.46 21.21
CA ILE A 115 3.08 -7.38 20.50
C ILE A 115 2.43 -8.77 20.38
N LEU A 116 3.21 -9.80 20.07
CA LEU A 116 2.69 -11.16 19.93
C LEU A 116 2.25 -11.79 21.25
N GLN A 117 2.73 -11.27 22.38
CA GLN A 117 2.32 -11.71 23.72
C GLN A 117 1.19 -10.86 24.34
N ASP A 118 0.78 -9.76 23.67
CA ASP A 118 -0.31 -8.93 24.15
C ASP A 118 -1.63 -9.72 24.12
N PRO A 119 -2.29 -9.94 25.28
CA PRO A 119 -3.54 -10.72 25.35
C PRO A 119 -4.70 -10.10 24.56
N HIS A 120 -4.64 -8.79 24.23
CA HIS A 120 -5.64 -8.13 23.40
C HIS A 120 -5.48 -8.45 21.92
N ILE A 121 -4.29 -8.88 21.48
CA ILE A 121 -3.93 -9.17 20.10
C ILE A 121 -3.77 -10.68 19.89
N ALA A 122 -3.13 -11.35 20.85
CA ALA A 122 -2.83 -12.77 20.78
C ALA A 122 -4.11 -13.62 20.89
N ARG A 123 -4.39 -14.41 19.86
CA ARG A 123 -5.49 -15.40 19.87
C ARG A 123 -5.06 -16.76 20.45
N HIS A 124 -3.76 -16.97 20.59
CA HIS A 124 -3.13 -18.20 21.06
C HIS A 124 -1.95 -17.85 21.97
N SER A 125 -1.58 -18.79 22.86
CA SER A 125 -0.33 -18.65 23.61
C SER A 125 0.88 -18.74 22.67
N PHE A 126 1.76 -17.77 22.79
CA PHE A 126 3.01 -17.71 22.02
C PHE A 126 4.24 -17.92 22.92
N GLU A 127 4.12 -18.73 23.99
CA GLU A 127 5.23 -18.99 24.93
C GLU A 127 6.49 -19.54 24.22
N TRP A 128 6.30 -20.30 23.15
CA TRP A 128 7.38 -20.80 22.32
C TRP A 128 8.23 -19.71 21.65
N LEU A 129 7.71 -18.48 21.53
CA LEU A 129 8.47 -17.36 20.97
C LEU A 129 9.73 -17.02 21.79
N ALA A 130 9.77 -17.39 23.08
CA ALA A 130 10.96 -17.20 23.91
C ALA A 130 12.15 -17.97 23.34
N SER A 131 11.93 -19.16 22.73
CA SER A 131 12.99 -19.96 22.12
C SER A 131 13.46 -19.42 20.76
N VAL A 132 12.65 -18.64 20.07
CA VAL A 132 12.94 -18.05 18.75
C VAL A 132 13.05 -16.52 18.80
N TRP A 133 13.26 -15.97 19.97
CA TRP A 133 13.35 -14.53 20.17
C TRP A 133 14.33 -13.81 19.22
N PRO A 134 15.49 -14.38 18.82
CA PRO A 134 16.37 -13.74 17.86
C PRO A 134 15.70 -13.49 16.50
N LEU A 135 14.76 -14.36 16.10
CA LEU A 135 14.00 -14.17 14.85
C LEU A 135 12.99 -13.03 14.96
N THR A 136 12.32 -12.89 16.11
CA THR A 136 11.40 -11.76 16.34
C THR A 136 12.13 -10.44 16.39
N SER A 137 13.32 -10.41 16.99
CA SER A 137 14.21 -9.25 17.02
C SER A 137 14.68 -8.87 15.62
N LEU A 138 15.13 -9.84 14.83
CA LEU A 138 15.54 -9.63 13.43
C LEU A 138 14.36 -9.11 12.58
N ALA A 139 13.17 -9.69 12.75
CA ALA A 139 11.98 -9.24 12.05
C ALA A 139 11.60 -7.80 12.43
N THR A 140 11.68 -7.45 13.72
CA THR A 140 11.45 -6.08 14.20
C THR A 140 12.45 -5.10 13.57
N ALA A 141 13.75 -5.43 13.61
CA ALA A 141 14.81 -4.60 13.04
C ALA A 141 14.61 -4.40 11.53
N THR A 142 14.35 -5.50 10.80
CA THR A 142 14.12 -5.46 9.35
C THR A 142 12.92 -4.59 9.01
N THR A 143 11.80 -4.76 9.72
CA THR A 143 10.58 -3.97 9.51
C THR A 143 10.85 -2.49 9.77
N HIS A 144 11.49 -2.15 10.89
CA HIS A 144 11.79 -0.77 11.26
C HIS A 144 12.71 -0.08 10.25
N ILE A 145 13.78 -0.77 9.82
CA ILE A 145 14.69 -0.25 8.78
C ILE A 145 13.96 -0.07 7.46
N TRP A 146 13.20 -1.08 7.03
CA TRP A 146 12.45 -1.03 5.78
C TRP A 146 11.48 0.14 5.73
N GLU A 147 10.68 0.32 6.77
CA GLU A 147 9.71 1.40 6.86
C GLU A 147 10.37 2.78 6.82
N ASN A 148 11.46 2.99 7.58
CA ASN A 148 12.16 4.27 7.60
C ASN A 148 12.93 4.55 6.30
N THR A 149 13.34 3.53 5.56
CA THR A 149 14.01 3.68 4.27
C THR A 149 13.06 3.70 3.07
N ALA A 150 11.75 3.51 3.28
CA ALA A 150 10.75 3.52 2.22
C ALA A 150 10.85 4.73 1.25
N PRO A 151 11.15 5.98 1.69
CA PRO A 151 11.33 7.10 0.78
C PRO A 151 12.42 6.91 -0.27
N LEU A 152 13.44 6.05 -0.02
CA LEU A 152 14.46 5.74 -1.02
C LEU A 152 13.86 5.10 -2.28
N MET A 153 12.71 4.43 -2.16
CA MET A 153 11.99 3.88 -3.31
C MET A 153 11.56 4.99 -4.29
N LEU A 154 11.18 6.17 -3.78
CA LEU A 154 10.82 7.32 -4.65
C LEU A 154 12.04 7.82 -5.42
N VAL A 155 13.21 7.83 -4.79
CA VAL A 155 14.48 8.19 -5.43
C VAL A 155 14.81 7.19 -6.53
N LEU A 156 14.72 5.90 -6.25
CA LEU A 156 14.97 4.84 -7.24
C LEU A 156 13.96 4.90 -8.40
N MET A 157 12.68 5.17 -8.10
CA MET A 157 11.66 5.38 -9.13
C MET A 157 11.99 6.58 -10.01
N HIS A 158 12.41 7.70 -9.41
CA HIS A 158 12.81 8.89 -10.17
C HIS A 158 13.94 8.56 -11.14
N PHE A 159 14.99 7.88 -10.67
CA PHE A 159 16.11 7.48 -11.53
C PHE A 159 15.67 6.56 -12.67
N ARG A 160 14.79 5.61 -12.40
CA ARG A 160 14.27 4.70 -13.41
C ARG A 160 13.40 5.41 -14.45
N MET A 161 12.53 6.35 -14.01
CA MET A 161 11.64 7.09 -14.90
C MET A 161 12.38 8.10 -15.78
N THR A 162 13.52 8.60 -15.31
CA THR A 162 14.36 9.57 -16.02
C THR A 162 15.52 8.89 -16.75
N ASP A 163 15.47 7.57 -16.93
CA ASP A 163 16.53 6.84 -17.62
C ASP A 163 16.64 7.31 -19.07
N GLY A 164 17.88 7.66 -19.48
CA GLY A 164 18.16 8.26 -20.79
C GLY A 164 17.94 9.78 -20.89
N GLN A 165 17.36 10.45 -19.87
CA GLN A 165 17.20 11.90 -19.89
C GLN A 165 18.31 12.61 -19.11
N PRO A 166 18.87 13.74 -19.64
CA PRO A 166 19.84 14.55 -18.91
C PRO A 166 19.15 15.29 -17.77
N GLY A 167 19.22 14.76 -16.55
CA GLY A 167 18.64 15.37 -15.36
C GLY A 167 19.69 15.87 -14.37
N ARG A 168 19.43 17.01 -13.68
CA ARG A 168 20.34 17.60 -12.69
C ARG A 168 20.74 16.61 -11.58
N LEU A 169 19.79 15.82 -11.05
CA LEU A 169 20.05 14.84 -10.02
C LEU A 169 20.96 13.69 -10.51
N ARG A 170 20.81 13.25 -11.77
CA ARG A 170 21.68 12.24 -12.37
C ARG A 170 23.08 12.74 -12.62
N ALA A 171 23.20 13.98 -13.06
CA ALA A 171 24.52 14.62 -13.23
C ALA A 171 25.24 14.73 -11.89
N TRP A 172 24.52 15.02 -10.82
CA TRP A 172 25.07 15.06 -9.46
C TRP A 172 25.46 13.66 -8.94
N ALA A 173 24.59 12.65 -9.10
CA ALA A 173 24.85 11.28 -8.65
C ALA A 173 25.99 10.59 -9.42
N LYS A 174 26.33 11.05 -10.64
CA LYS A 174 27.50 10.58 -11.39
C LYS A 174 28.82 11.24 -10.94
N ARG A 175 28.75 12.27 -10.11
CA ARG A 175 29.93 12.98 -9.56
C ARG A 175 30.32 12.51 -8.17
N LEU A 176 29.49 11.66 -7.54
CA LEU A 176 29.77 10.95 -6.29
C LEU A 176 30.26 9.53 -6.57
#